data_86474af8d006006896ea61339d850614
#
_entry.id   86474af8d006006896ea61339d850614
#
_cell.length_a   1.000
_cell.length_b   1.000
_cell.length_c   1.000
_cell.angle_alpha   90.00
_cell.angle_beta   90.00
_cell.angle_gamma   90.00
#
_symmetry.space_group_name_H-M   'P 1'
#
loop_
_entity.id
_entity.type
_entity.pdbx_description
1 polymer ?
#
loop_
_entity_poly.entity_id
_entity_poly.type
_entity_poly.pdbx_seq_one_letter_code
_entity_poly.pdbx_strand_id
1 'polypeptide(L)'
;MNPFRDQEKFMKACDQTVGRVNNEINEDQYDLYLNLIKEEVAELHVAIDECNPVEQLDALIDILVVTIGAIHSGGFDAEGAWKEVMRTNFAKIDHETGKVRKREDGKVLKPVGWTPPNLGPYVK
;
A
#
# COMPACT_ATOMS: atom_id res chain seq x y z
N MET A 1 -2.85 8.29 -14.99
CA MET A 1 -3.78 7.68 -14.03
C MET A 1 -3.01 7.28 -12.77
N ASN A 2 -3.54 7.61 -11.59
CA ASN A 2 -2.84 7.46 -10.34
C ASN A 2 -3.81 6.80 -9.33
N PRO A 3 -3.53 5.57 -8.85
CA PRO A 3 -4.43 4.87 -7.94
C PRO A 3 -4.73 5.65 -6.65
N PHE A 4 -3.76 6.39 -6.12
CA PHE A 4 -3.97 7.18 -4.91
C PHE A 4 -4.97 8.31 -5.13
N ARG A 5 -4.87 8.99 -6.27
CA ARG A 5 -5.79 10.07 -6.63
C ARG A 5 -7.16 9.56 -7.04
N ASP A 6 -7.22 8.41 -7.71
CA ASP A 6 -8.48 7.77 -8.06
C ASP A 6 -9.28 7.43 -6.81
N GLN A 7 -8.63 6.84 -5.81
CA GLN A 7 -9.28 6.50 -4.55
C GLN A 7 -9.68 7.75 -3.76
N GLU A 8 -8.85 8.79 -3.76
CA GLU A 8 -9.19 10.07 -3.14
C GLU A 8 -10.48 10.64 -3.74
N LYS A 9 -10.58 10.64 -5.06
CA LYS A 9 -11.77 11.11 -5.77
C LYS A 9 -13.01 10.31 -5.38
N PHE A 10 -12.88 8.99 -5.32
CA PHE A 10 -13.98 8.11 -4.93
C PHE A 10 -14.42 8.35 -3.50
N MET A 11 -13.46 8.46 -2.57
CA MET A 11 -13.74 8.72 -1.16
C MET A 11 -14.47 10.06 -0.97
N LYS A 12 -14.05 11.11 -1.68
CA LYS A 12 -14.74 12.40 -1.66
C LYS A 12 -16.16 12.30 -2.17
N ALA A 13 -16.39 11.49 -3.21
CA ALA A 13 -17.73 11.22 -3.73
C ALA A 13 -18.61 10.44 -2.72
N CYS A 14 -18.00 9.71 -1.80
CA CYS A 14 -18.66 9.02 -0.70
C CYS A 14 -18.82 9.88 0.57
N ASP A 15 -18.52 11.16 0.48
CA ASP A 15 -18.52 12.10 1.62
C ASP A 15 -17.55 11.67 2.74
N GLN A 16 -16.48 11.00 2.38
CA GLN A 16 -15.45 10.59 3.32
C GLN A 16 -14.38 11.66 3.46
N THR A 17 -13.71 11.66 4.60
CA THR A 17 -12.60 12.56 4.88
C THR A 17 -11.32 12.04 4.23
N VAL A 18 -10.59 12.90 3.53
CA VAL A 18 -9.26 12.57 2.99
C VAL A 18 -8.25 13.46 3.68
N GLY A 19 -7.28 12.84 4.33
CA GLY A 19 -6.26 13.57 5.07
C GLY A 19 -6.74 14.03 6.43
N ARG A 20 -6.11 15.07 6.93
CA ARG A 20 -6.39 15.64 8.25
C ARG A 20 -7.27 16.86 8.15
N VAL A 21 -8.19 17.01 9.09
CA VAL A 21 -8.99 18.23 9.28
C VAL A 21 -8.67 18.75 10.67
N ASN A 22 -8.18 20.00 10.75
CA ASN A 22 -7.71 20.61 12.00
C ASN A 22 -6.66 19.75 12.74
N ASN A 23 -5.72 19.18 11.97
CA ASN A 23 -4.66 18.29 12.44
C ASN A 23 -5.16 16.96 13.05
N GLU A 24 -6.42 16.61 12.83
CA GLU A 24 -7.00 15.37 13.32
C GLU A 24 -7.43 14.48 12.15
N ILE A 25 -7.34 13.19 12.35
CA ILE A 25 -7.87 12.20 11.41
C ILE A 25 -9.28 11.76 11.84
N ASN A 26 -10.03 11.23 10.88
CA ASN A 26 -11.28 10.54 11.20
C ASN A 26 -10.95 9.11 11.61
N GLU A 27 -10.81 8.87 12.92
CA GLU A 27 -10.39 7.57 13.45
C GLU A 27 -11.38 6.46 13.14
N ASP A 28 -12.68 6.73 13.17
CA ASP A 28 -13.71 5.73 12.84
C ASP A 28 -13.57 5.28 11.39
N GLN A 29 -13.32 6.21 10.47
CA GLN A 29 -13.12 5.90 9.06
C GLN A 29 -11.80 5.12 8.85
N TYR A 30 -10.75 5.49 9.57
CA TYR A 30 -9.49 4.75 9.52
C TYR A 30 -9.68 3.30 9.97
N ASP A 31 -10.36 3.09 11.09
CA ASP A 31 -10.67 1.76 11.60
C ASP A 31 -11.56 0.96 10.64
N LEU A 32 -12.53 1.63 9.99
CA LEU A 32 -13.36 1.01 8.96
C LEU A 32 -12.50 0.41 7.85
N TYR A 33 -11.55 1.19 7.31
CA TYR A 33 -10.68 0.71 6.23
C TYR A 33 -9.73 -0.39 6.69
N LEU A 34 -9.23 -0.35 7.93
CA LEU A 34 -8.44 -1.45 8.48
C LEU A 34 -9.24 -2.76 8.54
N ASN A 35 -10.52 -2.68 8.91
CA ASN A 35 -11.41 -3.84 8.91
C ASN A 35 -11.72 -4.32 7.50
N LEU A 36 -11.91 -3.41 6.54
CA LEU A 36 -12.13 -3.76 5.14
C LEU A 36 -10.92 -4.51 4.55
N ILE A 37 -9.70 -4.14 4.91
CA ILE A 37 -8.51 -4.88 4.49
C ILE A 37 -8.59 -6.34 4.94
N LYS A 38 -8.99 -6.59 6.18
CA LYS A 38 -9.15 -7.95 6.71
C LYS A 38 -10.22 -8.74 5.95
N GLU A 39 -11.35 -8.10 5.64
CA GLU A 39 -12.44 -8.73 4.88
C GLU A 39 -11.98 -9.11 3.47
N GLU A 40 -11.29 -8.21 2.77
CA GLU A 40 -10.82 -8.48 1.40
C GLU A 40 -9.74 -9.57 1.37
N VAL A 41 -8.87 -9.63 2.36
CA VAL A 41 -7.90 -10.72 2.48
C VAL A 41 -8.61 -12.06 2.68
N ALA A 42 -9.65 -12.10 3.50
CA ALA A 42 -10.46 -13.32 3.69
C ALA A 42 -11.15 -13.74 2.38
N GLU A 43 -11.70 -12.80 1.61
CA GLU A 43 -12.31 -13.08 0.31
C GLU A 43 -11.29 -13.63 -0.69
N LEU A 44 -10.05 -13.11 -0.67
CA LEU A 44 -8.97 -13.64 -1.50
C LEU A 44 -8.71 -15.11 -1.20
N HIS A 45 -8.66 -15.49 0.08
CA HIS A 45 -8.45 -16.89 0.46
C HIS A 45 -9.57 -17.80 -0.02
N VAL A 46 -10.83 -17.35 0.06
CA VAL A 46 -11.97 -18.09 -0.48
C VAL A 46 -11.83 -18.27 -2.00
N ALA A 47 -11.48 -17.22 -2.71
CA ALA A 47 -11.30 -17.26 -4.17
C ALA A 47 -10.16 -18.22 -4.58
N ILE A 48 -9.09 -18.29 -3.78
CA ILE A 48 -7.99 -19.23 -4.00
C ILE A 48 -8.48 -20.66 -3.79
N ASP A 49 -9.20 -20.94 -2.71
CA ASP A 49 -9.74 -22.27 -2.41
C ASP A 49 -10.73 -22.74 -3.49
N GLU A 50 -11.48 -21.83 -4.07
CA GLU A 50 -12.42 -22.10 -5.17
C GLU A 50 -11.75 -22.15 -6.55
N CYS A 51 -10.46 -21.91 -6.63
CA CYS A 51 -9.69 -21.84 -7.88
C CYS A 51 -10.33 -20.89 -8.91
N ASN A 52 -10.81 -19.74 -8.43
CA ASN A 52 -11.49 -18.74 -9.25
C ASN A 52 -10.57 -17.53 -9.50
N PRO A 53 -9.88 -17.48 -10.67
CA PRO A 53 -8.92 -16.41 -10.94
C PRO A 53 -9.56 -15.03 -11.10
N VAL A 54 -10.80 -14.94 -11.56
CA VAL A 54 -11.51 -13.66 -11.70
C VAL A 54 -11.77 -13.07 -10.31
N GLU A 55 -12.28 -13.87 -9.38
CA GLU A 55 -12.51 -13.44 -8.00
C GLU A 55 -11.19 -13.16 -7.26
N GLN A 56 -10.12 -13.89 -7.56
CA GLN A 56 -8.79 -13.61 -7.02
C GLN A 56 -8.30 -12.23 -7.44
N LEU A 57 -8.43 -11.88 -8.72
CA LEU A 57 -8.02 -10.58 -9.22
C LEU A 57 -8.87 -9.46 -8.60
N ASP A 58 -10.17 -9.65 -8.52
CA ASP A 58 -11.09 -8.70 -7.91
C ASP A 58 -10.68 -8.43 -6.45
N ALA A 59 -10.45 -9.49 -5.68
CA ALA A 59 -10.03 -9.37 -4.29
C ALA A 59 -8.67 -8.67 -4.15
N LEU A 60 -7.70 -8.98 -5.02
CA LEU A 60 -6.39 -8.33 -4.99
C LEU A 60 -6.49 -6.84 -5.27
N ILE A 61 -7.29 -6.44 -6.25
CA ILE A 61 -7.52 -5.01 -6.55
C ILE A 61 -8.26 -4.34 -5.39
N ASP A 62 -9.26 -5.00 -4.82
CA ASP A 62 -9.98 -4.45 -3.66
C ASP A 62 -9.07 -4.27 -2.44
N ILE A 63 -8.12 -5.19 -2.22
CA ILE A 63 -7.10 -5.03 -1.18
C ILE A 63 -6.29 -3.74 -1.40
N LEU A 64 -5.89 -3.46 -2.65
CA LEU A 64 -5.20 -2.21 -2.98
C LEU A 64 -6.09 -1.00 -2.69
N VAL A 65 -7.34 -1.02 -3.14
CA VAL A 65 -8.29 0.08 -2.96
C VAL A 65 -8.48 0.41 -1.48
N VAL A 66 -8.78 -0.58 -0.65
CA VAL A 66 -9.04 -0.34 0.77
C VAL A 66 -7.77 -0.03 1.56
N THR A 67 -6.61 -0.52 1.10
CA THR A 67 -5.32 -0.14 1.69
C THR A 67 -5.01 1.33 1.43
N ILE A 68 -5.23 1.80 0.21
CA ILE A 68 -5.09 3.23 -0.13
C ILE A 68 -6.11 4.05 0.67
N GLY A 69 -7.33 3.55 0.81
CA GLY A 69 -8.35 4.18 1.66
C GLY A 69 -7.89 4.36 3.11
N ALA A 70 -7.23 3.35 3.67
CA ALA A 70 -6.66 3.43 5.02
C ALA A 70 -5.55 4.49 5.10
N ILE A 71 -4.67 4.54 4.09
CA ILE A 71 -3.58 5.52 4.04
C ILE A 71 -4.14 6.95 4.04
N HIS A 72 -5.13 7.21 3.19
CA HIS A 72 -5.79 8.53 3.12
C HIS A 72 -6.53 8.87 4.41
N SER A 73 -7.23 7.89 4.99
CA SER A 73 -7.97 8.09 6.24
C SER A 73 -7.04 8.33 7.42
N GLY A 74 -5.84 7.75 7.40
CA GLY A 74 -4.80 7.96 8.41
C GLY A 74 -4.09 9.30 8.30
N GLY A 75 -4.38 10.09 7.26
CA GLY A 75 -3.73 11.37 7.03
C GLY A 75 -2.30 11.27 6.54
N PHE A 76 -1.91 10.13 5.98
CA PHE A 76 -0.56 9.88 5.49
C PHE A 76 -0.38 10.39 4.05
N ASP A 77 0.84 10.78 3.72
CA ASP A 77 1.23 11.11 2.35
C ASP A 77 1.53 9.82 1.57
N ALA A 78 0.54 9.32 0.85
CA ALA A 78 0.64 8.06 0.11
C ALA A 78 1.71 8.11 -0.99
N GLU A 79 1.72 9.16 -1.79
CA GLU A 79 2.64 9.28 -2.92
C GLU A 79 4.09 9.44 -2.45
N GLY A 80 4.32 10.26 -1.43
CA GLY A 80 5.65 10.44 -0.85
C GLY A 80 6.17 9.16 -0.22
N ALA A 81 5.34 8.47 0.56
CA ALA A 81 5.71 7.19 1.16
C ALA A 81 6.01 6.13 0.10
N TRP A 82 5.21 6.05 -0.96
CA TRP A 82 5.45 5.13 -2.07
C TRP A 82 6.82 5.37 -2.71
N LYS A 83 7.12 6.63 -3.03
CA LYS A 83 8.42 6.99 -3.63
C LYS A 83 9.58 6.60 -2.74
N GLU A 84 9.46 6.84 -1.43
CA GLU A 84 10.51 6.50 -0.48
C GLU A 84 10.73 4.99 -0.37
N VAL A 85 9.66 4.19 -0.28
CA VAL A 85 9.77 2.73 -0.26
C VAL A 85 10.40 2.22 -1.55
N MET A 86 9.95 2.74 -2.70
CA MET A 86 10.50 2.31 -3.99
C MET A 86 11.95 2.76 -4.16
N ARG A 87 12.35 3.91 -3.62
CA ARG A 87 13.76 4.31 -3.57
C ARG A 87 14.61 3.22 -2.91
N THR A 88 14.17 2.73 -1.76
CA THR A 88 14.91 1.68 -1.03
C THR A 88 14.89 0.34 -1.76
N ASN A 89 13.79 0.03 -2.44
CA ASN A 89 13.71 -1.19 -3.25
C ASN A 89 14.63 -1.11 -4.47
N PHE A 90 14.63 0.01 -5.18
CA PHE A 90 15.51 0.22 -6.34
C PHE A 90 17.00 0.25 -5.93
N ALA A 91 17.30 0.72 -4.72
CA ALA A 91 18.66 0.71 -4.19
C ALA A 91 19.21 -0.71 -3.94
N LYS A 92 18.36 -1.73 -3.94
CA LYS A 92 18.78 -3.14 -3.86
C LYS A 92 19.26 -3.68 -5.20
N ILE A 93 19.01 -2.96 -6.29
CA ILE A 93 19.42 -3.36 -7.65
C ILE A 93 20.92 -3.13 -7.79
N ASP A 94 21.65 -4.16 -8.20
CA ASP A 94 23.07 -4.07 -8.53
C ASP A 94 23.20 -3.34 -9.87
N HIS A 95 23.92 -2.23 -9.88
CA HIS A 95 24.09 -1.40 -11.08
C HIS A 95 24.88 -2.07 -12.20
N GLU A 96 25.78 -3.00 -11.86
CA GLU A 96 26.59 -3.72 -12.85
C GLU A 96 25.77 -4.77 -13.59
N THR A 97 24.90 -5.48 -12.88
CA THR A 97 24.11 -6.57 -13.46
C THR A 97 22.68 -6.14 -13.82
N GLY A 98 22.19 -5.03 -13.27
CA GLY A 98 20.81 -4.60 -13.39
C GLY A 98 19.83 -5.49 -12.63
N LYS A 99 20.33 -6.36 -11.73
CA LYS A 99 19.52 -7.33 -10.98
C LYS A 99 19.78 -7.21 -9.49
N VAL A 100 18.83 -7.69 -8.70
CA VAL A 100 19.01 -7.81 -7.25
C VAL A 100 19.76 -9.10 -6.92
N ARG A 101 20.55 -9.08 -5.85
CA ARG A 101 21.17 -10.29 -5.30
C ARG A 101 20.11 -11.03 -4.46
N LYS A 102 20.13 -12.35 -4.56
CA LYS A 102 19.21 -13.20 -3.81
C LYS A 102 19.96 -14.29 -3.05
N ARG A 103 19.43 -14.68 -1.88
CA ARG A 103 19.85 -15.91 -1.20
C ARG A 103 19.31 -17.13 -1.97
N GLU A 104 19.76 -18.31 -1.59
CA GLU A 104 19.31 -19.58 -2.18
C GLU A 104 17.79 -19.77 -2.07
N ASP A 105 17.17 -19.28 -0.98
CA ASP A 105 15.73 -19.33 -0.75
C ASP A 105 14.93 -18.27 -1.55
N GLY A 106 15.60 -17.45 -2.35
CA GLY A 106 14.99 -16.40 -3.15
C GLY A 106 14.81 -15.06 -2.45
N LYS A 107 15.21 -14.94 -1.18
CA LYS A 107 15.12 -13.66 -0.46
C LYS A 107 16.12 -12.66 -1.01
N VAL A 108 15.67 -11.43 -1.28
CA VAL A 108 16.50 -10.33 -1.77
C VAL A 108 17.49 -9.90 -0.69
N LEU A 109 18.76 -9.79 -1.08
CA LEU A 109 19.84 -9.31 -0.21
C LEU A 109 19.97 -7.79 -0.33
N LYS A 110 20.29 -7.16 0.77
CA LYS A 110 20.52 -5.71 0.83
C LYS A 110 22.00 -5.43 0.55
N PRO A 111 22.33 -4.45 -0.33
CA PRO A 111 23.72 -4.09 -0.57
C PRO A 111 24.34 -3.41 0.66
N VAL A 112 25.66 -3.39 0.71
CA VAL A 112 26.40 -2.65 1.74
C VAL A 112 26.03 -1.17 1.67
N GLY A 113 25.74 -0.57 2.83
CA GLY A 113 25.35 0.84 2.89
C GLY A 113 23.88 1.10 2.59
N TRP A 114 23.09 0.05 2.32
CA TRP A 114 21.66 0.22 2.10
C TRP A 114 20.98 0.72 3.38
N THR A 115 20.09 1.69 3.24
CA THR A 115 19.30 2.23 4.34
C THR A 115 17.83 1.91 4.16
N PRO A 116 17.11 1.59 5.26
CA PRO A 116 15.67 1.35 5.19
C PRO A 116 14.91 2.65 4.83
N PRO A 117 13.64 2.54 4.42
CA PRO A 117 12.84 3.73 4.13
C PRO A 117 12.64 4.58 5.38
N ASN A 118 12.78 5.88 5.22
CA ASN A 118 12.47 6.85 6.27
C ASN A 118 11.06 7.40 6.02
N LEU A 119 10.07 6.83 6.69
CA LEU A 119 8.67 7.19 6.49
C LEU A 119 8.16 8.29 7.44
N GLY A 120 9.00 8.72 8.40
CA GLY A 120 8.63 9.76 9.35
C GLY A 120 8.04 11.03 8.74
N PRO A 121 8.62 11.59 7.65
CA PRO A 121 8.07 12.80 7.00
C PRO A 121 6.68 12.61 6.40
N TYR A 122 6.26 11.38 6.13
CA TYR A 122 5.03 11.08 5.40
C TYR A 122 3.85 10.68 6.29
N VAL A 123 4.04 10.66 7.61
CA VAL A 123 2.97 10.34 8.58
C VAL A 123 2.26 11.57 9.12
N LYS A 124 2.69 12.74 8.70
CA LYS A 124 2.13 14.03 9.15
C LYS A 124 1.23 14.65 8.12
#